data_405e9b4353f3e3a1125bec4dd4947633
#
_entry.id   405e9b4353f3e3a1125bec4dd4947633
#
_cell.length_a   1.000
_cell.length_b   1.000
_cell.length_c   1.000
_cell.angle_alpha   90.00
_cell.angle_beta   90.00
_cell.angle_gamma   90.00
#
_symmetry.space_group_name_H-M   'P 1'
#
loop_
_entity.id
_entity.type
_entity.pdbx_description
1 polymer ?
#
loop_
_entity_poly.entity_id
_entity_poly.type
_entity_poly.pdbx_seq_one_letter_code
_entity_poly.pdbx_strand_id
1 'polypeptide(L)'
;MLMFTTRRRAERVPTTAKPARATRHESEVSATRPQAADGIPGQASEVLATIARQASGLGREAAEVNGVLEEIAARALAQAETLDGAMQAIATMVDSNRRIGDASRAGQHCLVEAHEAVAKVVAGFGEATETLSQVTASAREITQIALQTRLVAFNASVEAKRAGEAGRGFSVVAEAVKDLAARVEDASRQIMQTVSTLETRLTGLSGEIDDDARDEGTFRAALKRSEAQAGEVVQASLDNVRCCEDVLESVRQIAEASHRSADAIAGTRRQAEKFLELSESLIELTVESGIETDDSPLIDKVVDAAARVSRLFEEALDGGAITMADLFDENYVPVPGSNPPQFTTRFVALTDRLLPQVQEPMLQVSPKIRLCCAVDRNGYLPTHNARYSRPQGPDPVWNAAHCRNRRIFDDRTGLASARNRRRFLLQTYRRDMGAGKFVYMKELSSPIVVRGRHWGGLRVAYEF
;
A
#
# COMPACT_ATOMS: atom_id res chain seq x y z
N MET A 1 23.84 5.62 4.22
CA MET A 1 24.92 5.01 3.43
C MET A 1 25.30 3.69 4.11
N LEU A 2 24.66 2.60 3.70
CA LEU A 2 25.10 1.21 3.90
C LEU A 2 24.08 0.32 3.18
N MET A 3 24.47 -0.14 2.00
CA MET A 3 23.75 -1.15 1.20
C MET A 3 23.87 -2.51 1.89
N PHE A 4 22.75 -3.20 2.06
CA PHE A 4 22.74 -4.64 2.27
C PHE A 4 21.97 -5.31 1.12
N THR A 5 22.74 -5.81 0.17
CA THR A 5 22.30 -6.75 -0.85
C THR A 5 22.25 -8.16 -0.25
N THR A 6 21.06 -8.71 -0.03
CA THR A 6 20.90 -10.14 0.27
C THR A 6 20.55 -10.90 -1.00
N ARG A 7 21.57 -11.53 -1.59
CA ARG A 7 21.43 -12.61 -2.58
C ARG A 7 20.81 -13.83 -1.92
N ARG A 8 19.56 -14.16 -2.25
CA ARG A 8 19.01 -15.51 -1.99
C ARG A 8 19.58 -16.49 -3.00
N ARG A 9 20.37 -17.43 -2.47
CA ARG A 9 20.92 -18.60 -3.15
C ARG A 9 19.81 -19.62 -3.35
N ALA A 10 19.47 -19.96 -4.60
CA ALA A 10 18.58 -21.05 -4.92
C ALA A 10 19.25 -22.39 -4.61
N GLU A 11 18.77 -23.12 -3.64
CA GLU A 11 19.15 -24.51 -3.39
C GLU A 11 18.50 -25.43 -4.44
N ARG A 12 19.37 -26.12 -5.19
CA ARG A 12 18.98 -27.18 -6.12
C ARG A 12 18.72 -28.46 -5.31
N VAL A 13 17.51 -28.96 -5.36
CA VAL A 13 17.16 -30.31 -4.92
C VAL A 13 17.50 -31.30 -6.06
N PRO A 14 18.23 -32.38 -5.83
CA PRO A 14 18.49 -33.38 -6.84
C PRO A 14 17.31 -34.35 -6.96
N THR A 15 16.66 -34.36 -8.13
CA THR A 15 15.61 -35.32 -8.44
C THR A 15 16.26 -36.48 -9.24
N THR A 16 16.51 -37.57 -8.60
CA THR A 16 16.76 -38.87 -9.26
C THR A 16 15.57 -39.77 -9.04
N ALA A 17 14.69 -39.85 -10.05
CA ALA A 17 13.78 -40.96 -10.20
C ALA A 17 13.59 -41.22 -11.71
N LYS A 18 14.08 -42.38 -12.19
CA LYS A 18 13.81 -42.91 -13.49
C LYS A 18 12.33 -43.25 -13.63
N PRO A 19 11.62 -42.82 -14.67
CA PRO A 19 10.26 -43.30 -14.90
C PRO A 19 10.28 -44.70 -15.54
N ALA A 20 9.47 -45.58 -14.99
CA ALA A 20 9.14 -46.89 -15.52
C ALA A 20 8.52 -46.78 -16.92
N ARG A 21 8.97 -47.63 -17.82
CA ARG A 21 8.51 -47.74 -19.20
C ARG A 21 7.10 -48.35 -19.21
N ALA A 22 6.05 -47.51 -19.26
CA ALA A 22 4.70 -47.99 -19.54
C ALA A 22 4.54 -48.11 -21.04
N THR A 23 4.30 -49.35 -21.47
CA THR A 23 3.87 -49.69 -22.86
C THR A 23 2.50 -49.07 -23.10
N ARG A 24 2.45 -48.01 -23.92
CA ARG A 24 1.22 -47.39 -24.38
C ARG A 24 0.68 -48.17 -25.57
N HIS A 25 -0.49 -48.75 -25.43
CA HIS A 25 -1.35 -49.10 -26.57
C HIS A 25 -1.76 -47.79 -27.28
N GLU A 26 -1.32 -47.61 -28.49
CA GLU A 26 -1.80 -46.56 -29.39
C GLU A 26 -3.19 -46.99 -29.87
N SER A 27 -4.23 -46.30 -29.34
CA SER A 27 -5.58 -46.40 -29.87
C SER A 27 -5.68 -45.47 -31.08
N GLU A 28 -5.92 -46.05 -32.26
CA GLU A 28 -6.26 -45.30 -33.48
C GLU A 28 -7.47 -44.40 -33.24
N VAL A 29 -7.30 -43.09 -33.45
CA VAL A 29 -8.40 -42.12 -33.43
C VAL A 29 -9.19 -42.29 -34.74
N SER A 30 -10.22 -43.11 -34.68
CA SER A 30 -11.19 -43.25 -35.79
C SER A 30 -12.11 -42.03 -35.80
N ALA A 31 -12.05 -41.24 -36.85
CA ALA A 31 -12.91 -40.04 -37.06
C ALA A 31 -14.31 -40.42 -37.58
N THR A 32 -14.85 -41.53 -37.13
CA THR A 32 -16.21 -41.94 -37.51
C THR A 32 -17.24 -41.28 -36.60
N ARG A 33 -18.16 -40.54 -37.24
CA ARG A 33 -19.40 -40.04 -36.58
C ARG A 33 -20.07 -41.23 -35.89
N PRO A 34 -20.47 -41.12 -34.62
CA PRO A 34 -21.31 -42.15 -34.01
C PRO A 34 -22.57 -42.30 -34.87
N GLN A 35 -22.87 -43.53 -35.27
CA GLN A 35 -24.14 -43.83 -35.92
C GLN A 35 -25.25 -43.32 -34.99
N ALA A 36 -26.22 -42.58 -35.53
CA ALA A 36 -27.39 -42.13 -34.80
C ALA A 36 -27.93 -43.29 -33.97
N ALA A 37 -28.16 -43.06 -32.70
CA ALA A 37 -28.75 -44.05 -31.81
C ALA A 37 -30.17 -44.35 -32.29
N ASP A 38 -30.30 -45.34 -33.15
CA ASP A 38 -31.57 -45.98 -33.49
C ASP A 38 -32.08 -46.61 -32.19
N GLY A 39 -32.87 -45.86 -31.42
CA GLY A 39 -33.48 -46.41 -30.21
C GLY A 39 -33.81 -45.46 -29.06
N ILE A 40 -33.40 -44.18 -29.08
CA ILE A 40 -33.81 -43.26 -28.04
C ILE A 40 -35.23 -42.74 -28.36
N PRO A 41 -36.27 -42.99 -27.51
CA PRO A 41 -37.58 -42.42 -27.71
C PRO A 41 -37.55 -40.91 -27.84
N GLY A 42 -38.33 -40.29 -28.72
CA GLY A 42 -38.30 -38.85 -28.99
C GLY A 42 -38.41 -37.98 -27.71
N GLN A 43 -39.18 -38.43 -26.74
CA GLN A 43 -39.27 -37.80 -25.42
C GLN A 43 -37.93 -37.79 -24.64
N ALA A 44 -37.15 -38.88 -24.74
CA ALA A 44 -35.84 -38.94 -24.07
C ALA A 44 -34.82 -38.02 -24.74
N SER A 45 -34.88 -37.89 -26.08
CA SER A 45 -34.05 -36.95 -26.86
C SER A 45 -34.33 -35.50 -26.45
N GLU A 46 -35.59 -35.10 -26.28
CA GLU A 46 -35.99 -33.76 -25.87
C GLU A 46 -35.55 -33.44 -24.41
N VAL A 47 -35.68 -34.41 -23.50
CA VAL A 47 -35.20 -34.30 -22.13
C VAL A 47 -33.67 -34.09 -22.10
N LEU A 48 -32.90 -34.87 -22.84
CA LEU A 48 -31.44 -34.75 -22.88
C LEU A 48 -30.99 -33.43 -23.55
N ALA A 49 -31.65 -32.97 -24.59
CA ALA A 49 -31.40 -31.64 -25.16
C ALA A 49 -31.70 -30.50 -24.14
N THR A 50 -32.74 -30.69 -23.31
CA THR A 50 -33.05 -29.75 -22.23
C THR A 50 -31.98 -29.77 -21.16
N ILE A 51 -31.48 -30.95 -20.77
CA ILE A 51 -30.35 -31.10 -19.84
C ILE A 51 -29.11 -30.40 -20.39
N ALA A 52 -28.79 -30.53 -21.64
CA ALA A 52 -27.65 -29.86 -22.29
C ALA A 52 -27.79 -28.30 -22.22
N ARG A 53 -29.00 -27.78 -22.48
CA ARG A 53 -29.27 -26.35 -22.35
C ARG A 53 -29.10 -25.87 -20.90
N GLN A 54 -29.62 -26.60 -19.93
CA GLN A 54 -29.45 -26.28 -18.50
C GLN A 54 -27.99 -26.38 -18.06
N ALA A 55 -27.26 -27.41 -18.54
CA ALA A 55 -25.84 -27.53 -18.32
C ALA A 55 -25.06 -26.32 -18.88
N SER A 56 -25.41 -25.88 -20.11
CA SER A 56 -24.81 -24.67 -20.71
C SER A 56 -25.06 -23.40 -19.86
N GLY A 57 -26.28 -23.27 -19.31
CA GLY A 57 -26.60 -22.19 -18.36
C GLY A 57 -25.75 -22.26 -17.08
N LEU A 58 -25.65 -23.46 -16.48
CA LEU A 58 -24.83 -23.70 -15.29
C LEU A 58 -23.35 -23.39 -15.53
N GLY A 59 -22.80 -23.76 -16.69
CA GLY A 59 -21.45 -23.43 -17.08
C GLY A 59 -21.20 -21.92 -17.14
N ARG A 60 -22.17 -21.15 -17.67
CA ARG A 60 -22.08 -19.69 -17.71
C ARG A 60 -22.08 -19.11 -16.29
N GLU A 61 -23.00 -19.55 -15.43
CA GLU A 61 -23.08 -19.07 -14.05
C GLU A 61 -21.80 -19.43 -13.26
N ALA A 62 -21.28 -20.64 -13.46
CA ALA A 62 -20.03 -21.06 -12.83
C ALA A 62 -18.82 -20.21 -13.29
N ALA A 63 -18.76 -19.87 -14.59
CA ALA A 63 -17.74 -18.96 -15.11
C ALA A 63 -17.86 -17.53 -14.55
N GLU A 64 -19.10 -17.08 -14.33
CA GLU A 64 -19.39 -15.79 -13.69
C GLU A 64 -18.90 -15.77 -12.23
N VAL A 65 -19.30 -16.77 -11.46
CA VAL A 65 -18.85 -16.94 -10.07
C VAL A 65 -17.32 -16.99 -9.99
N ASN A 66 -16.68 -17.77 -10.84
CA ASN A 66 -15.22 -17.85 -10.86
C ASN A 66 -14.55 -16.49 -11.12
N GLY A 67 -15.08 -15.71 -12.06
CA GLY A 67 -14.56 -14.37 -12.35
C GLY A 67 -14.76 -13.38 -11.21
N VAL A 68 -15.90 -13.42 -10.50
CA VAL A 68 -16.12 -12.59 -9.31
C VAL A 68 -15.16 -12.98 -8.19
N LEU A 69 -14.92 -14.28 -8.00
CA LEU A 69 -13.99 -14.78 -6.99
C LEU A 69 -12.53 -14.37 -7.27
N GLU A 70 -12.12 -14.27 -8.53
CA GLU A 70 -10.80 -13.74 -8.91
C GLU A 70 -10.66 -12.25 -8.53
N GLU A 71 -11.70 -11.46 -8.77
CA GLU A 71 -11.72 -10.05 -8.38
C GLU A 71 -11.68 -9.88 -6.85
N ILE A 72 -12.44 -10.70 -6.11
CA ILE A 72 -12.43 -10.66 -4.64
C ILE A 72 -11.05 -11.08 -4.10
N ALA A 73 -10.43 -12.10 -4.68
CA ALA A 73 -9.08 -12.53 -4.31
C ALA A 73 -8.03 -11.42 -4.52
N ALA A 74 -8.09 -10.71 -5.64
CA ALA A 74 -7.21 -9.58 -5.91
C ALA A 74 -7.40 -8.44 -4.90
N ARG A 75 -8.66 -8.14 -4.52
CA ARG A 75 -8.98 -7.14 -3.50
C ARG A 75 -8.51 -7.56 -2.11
N ALA A 76 -8.61 -8.84 -1.76
CA ALA A 76 -8.14 -9.37 -0.49
C ALA A 76 -6.61 -9.21 -0.33
N LEU A 77 -5.85 -9.42 -1.41
CA LEU A 77 -4.40 -9.17 -1.42
C LEU A 77 -4.06 -7.69 -1.19
N ALA A 78 -4.73 -6.78 -1.90
CA ALA A 78 -4.53 -5.34 -1.71
C ALA A 78 -4.93 -4.88 -0.29
N GLN A 79 -5.98 -5.50 0.28
CA GLN A 79 -6.38 -5.25 1.67
C GLN A 79 -5.30 -5.70 2.67
N ALA A 80 -4.67 -6.87 2.45
CA ALA A 80 -3.59 -7.36 3.29
C ALA A 80 -2.39 -6.39 3.32
N GLU A 81 -1.98 -5.86 2.17
CA GLU A 81 -0.93 -4.83 2.09
C GLU A 81 -1.31 -3.54 2.86
N THR A 82 -2.58 -3.13 2.76
CA THR A 82 -3.08 -1.95 3.49
C THR A 82 -3.05 -2.17 4.99
N LEU A 83 -3.42 -3.37 5.48
CA LEU A 83 -3.38 -3.72 6.90
C LEU A 83 -1.95 -3.77 7.44
N ASP A 84 -1.00 -4.28 6.67
CA ASP A 84 0.42 -4.27 7.06
C ASP A 84 0.95 -2.84 7.22
N GLY A 85 0.64 -1.96 6.27
CA GLY A 85 0.95 -0.53 6.37
C GLY A 85 0.31 0.14 7.58
N ALA A 86 -0.94 -0.22 7.92
CA ALA A 86 -1.63 0.31 9.10
C ALA A 86 -0.95 -0.15 10.41
N MET A 87 -0.55 -1.42 10.52
CA MET A 87 0.19 -1.93 11.68
C MET A 87 1.50 -1.18 11.90
N GLN A 88 2.22 -0.89 10.82
CA GLN A 88 3.49 -0.16 10.87
C GLN A 88 3.30 1.31 11.31
N ALA A 89 2.23 1.96 10.83
CA ALA A 89 1.88 3.31 11.23
C ALA A 89 1.51 3.38 12.73
N ILE A 90 0.72 2.41 13.23
CA ILE A 90 0.34 2.33 14.65
C ILE A 90 1.58 2.11 15.54
N ALA A 91 2.51 1.22 15.14
CA ALA A 91 3.75 1.02 15.87
C ALA A 91 4.56 2.33 16.00
N THR A 92 4.62 3.11 14.92
CA THR A 92 5.27 4.43 14.92
C THR A 92 4.54 5.42 15.84
N MET A 93 3.20 5.40 15.87
CA MET A 93 2.39 6.23 16.78
C MET A 93 2.64 5.87 18.24
N VAL A 94 2.74 4.60 18.60
CA VAL A 94 3.08 4.15 19.96
C VAL A 94 4.44 4.68 20.39
N ASP A 95 5.47 4.54 19.54
CA ASP A 95 6.80 5.08 19.84
C ASP A 95 6.78 6.60 20.01
N SER A 96 6.09 7.31 19.13
CA SER A 96 5.96 8.77 19.19
C SER A 96 5.26 9.21 20.49
N ASN A 97 4.16 8.56 20.88
CA ASN A 97 3.45 8.87 22.11
C ASN A 97 4.31 8.58 23.36
N ARG A 98 5.07 7.50 23.39
CA ARG A 98 6.03 7.24 24.48
C ARG A 98 7.07 8.35 24.60
N ARG A 99 7.64 8.79 23.47
CA ARG A 99 8.60 9.90 23.46
C ARG A 99 7.98 11.23 23.94
N ILE A 100 6.73 11.51 23.58
CA ILE A 100 5.99 12.69 24.06
C ILE A 100 5.81 12.59 25.57
N GLY A 101 5.40 11.44 26.09
CA GLY A 101 5.24 11.22 27.52
C GLY A 101 6.56 11.39 28.31
N ASP A 102 7.67 10.87 27.76
CA ASP A 102 9.00 11.02 28.36
C ASP A 102 9.48 12.47 28.36
N ALA A 103 9.32 13.17 27.24
CA ALA A 103 9.68 14.58 27.14
C ALA A 103 8.84 15.45 28.10
N SER A 104 7.54 15.15 28.24
CA SER A 104 6.66 15.86 29.16
C SER A 104 7.02 15.64 30.63
N ARG A 105 7.40 14.42 31.02
CA ARG A 105 7.92 14.09 32.36
C ARG A 105 9.23 14.83 32.65
N ALA A 106 10.15 14.87 31.66
CA ALA A 106 11.38 15.67 31.78
C ALA A 106 11.06 17.16 31.94
N GLY A 107 10.07 17.67 31.19
CA GLY A 107 9.57 19.04 31.34
C GLY A 107 9.00 19.32 32.73
N GLN A 108 8.23 18.40 33.31
CA GLN A 108 7.73 18.53 34.71
C GLN A 108 8.89 18.65 35.72
N HIS A 109 9.94 17.83 35.55
CA HIS A 109 11.10 17.92 36.43
C HIS A 109 11.77 19.30 36.35
N CYS A 110 11.96 19.85 35.14
CA CYS A 110 12.50 21.18 34.96
C CYS A 110 11.60 22.28 35.60
N LEU A 111 10.27 22.10 35.57
CA LEU A 111 9.35 23.04 36.21
C LEU A 111 9.46 23.01 37.75
N VAL A 112 9.67 21.84 38.36
CA VAL A 112 9.93 21.68 39.79
C VAL A 112 11.23 22.38 40.16
N GLU A 113 12.33 22.17 39.41
CA GLU A 113 13.59 22.86 39.64
C GLU A 113 13.46 24.39 39.51
N ALA A 114 12.68 24.83 38.49
CA ALA A 114 12.38 26.27 38.33
C ALA A 114 11.62 26.84 39.54
N HIS A 115 10.66 26.07 40.09
CA HIS A 115 9.92 26.47 41.30
C HIS A 115 10.84 26.67 42.52
N GLU A 116 11.78 25.72 42.71
CA GLU A 116 12.78 25.84 43.78
C GLU A 116 13.72 27.04 43.58
N ALA A 117 14.14 27.29 42.32
CA ALA A 117 14.98 28.45 42.01
C ALA A 117 14.26 29.76 42.28
N VAL A 118 12.99 29.86 41.91
CA VAL A 118 12.15 31.05 42.21
C VAL A 118 11.99 31.25 43.71
N ALA A 119 11.75 30.21 44.50
CA ALA A 119 11.65 30.29 45.94
C ALA A 119 12.96 30.87 46.59
N LYS A 120 14.13 30.45 46.07
CA LYS A 120 15.42 31.00 46.51
C LYS A 120 15.59 32.45 46.15
N VAL A 121 15.12 32.89 44.96
CA VAL A 121 15.17 34.31 44.57
C VAL A 121 14.29 35.16 45.47
N VAL A 122 13.06 34.70 45.77
CA VAL A 122 12.15 35.42 46.70
C VAL A 122 12.75 35.54 48.11
N ALA A 123 13.35 34.44 48.61
CA ALA A 123 14.06 34.49 49.91
C ALA A 123 15.22 35.50 49.89
N GLY A 124 16.00 35.53 48.78
CA GLY A 124 17.09 36.53 48.62
C GLY A 124 16.61 37.95 48.55
N PHE A 125 15.41 38.22 48.03
CA PHE A 125 14.80 39.57 48.09
C PHE A 125 14.45 39.98 49.55
N GLY A 126 13.98 39.03 50.35
CA GLY A 126 13.74 39.24 51.77
C GLY A 126 15.02 39.63 52.50
N GLU A 127 16.12 38.90 52.32
CA GLU A 127 17.43 39.23 52.94
C GLU A 127 17.99 40.57 52.45
N ALA A 128 17.82 40.89 51.17
CA ALA A 128 18.24 42.16 50.60
C ALA A 128 17.45 43.33 51.22
N THR A 129 16.14 43.16 51.37
CA THR A 129 15.27 44.20 52.02
C THR A 129 15.66 44.44 53.45
N GLU A 130 15.97 43.37 54.22
CA GLU A 130 16.48 43.55 55.61
C GLU A 130 17.83 44.28 55.61
N THR A 131 18.75 43.96 54.74
CA THR A 131 20.03 44.67 54.61
C THR A 131 19.84 46.13 54.24
N LEU A 132 18.93 46.48 53.33
CA LEU A 132 18.61 47.84 52.97
C LEU A 132 18.02 48.67 54.20
N SER A 133 17.20 47.97 54.97
CA SER A 133 16.67 48.59 56.23
C SER A 133 17.80 48.93 57.18
N GLN A 134 18.80 48.07 57.37
CA GLN A 134 19.99 48.35 58.21
C GLN A 134 20.82 49.50 57.62
N VAL A 135 21.02 49.61 56.34
CA VAL A 135 21.70 50.71 55.63
C VAL A 135 20.93 52.02 55.86
N THR A 136 19.62 52.02 55.80
CA THR A 136 18.76 53.19 56.08
C THR A 136 18.91 53.64 57.51
N ALA A 137 18.94 52.73 58.49
CA ALA A 137 19.15 53.09 59.91
C ALA A 137 20.51 53.71 60.10
N SER A 138 21.59 53.14 59.52
CA SER A 138 22.94 53.73 59.66
C SER A 138 23.05 55.08 58.94
N ALA A 139 22.42 55.29 57.79
CA ALA A 139 22.40 56.60 57.14
C ALA A 139 21.67 57.70 57.97
N ARG A 140 20.58 57.32 58.64
CA ARG A 140 19.88 58.21 59.57
C ARG A 140 20.78 58.61 60.73
N GLU A 141 21.51 57.68 61.34
CA GLU A 141 22.47 57.93 62.39
C GLU A 141 23.59 58.90 61.96
N ILE A 142 24.16 58.66 60.78
CA ILE A 142 25.17 59.55 60.17
C ILE A 142 24.60 60.95 59.96
N THR A 143 23.35 61.06 59.46
CA THR A 143 22.68 62.33 59.29
C THR A 143 22.57 63.07 60.66
N GLN A 144 22.21 62.36 61.74
CA GLN A 144 22.10 62.92 63.08
C GLN A 144 23.46 63.38 63.58
N ILE A 145 24.53 62.62 63.44
CA ILE A 145 25.89 62.98 63.76
C ILE A 145 26.34 64.21 62.97
N ALA A 146 26.06 64.28 61.68
CA ALA A 146 26.38 65.44 60.86
C ALA A 146 25.68 66.70 61.31
N LEU A 147 24.37 66.60 61.65
CA LEU A 147 23.61 67.73 62.22
C LEU A 147 24.19 68.24 63.56
N GLN A 148 24.55 67.31 64.46
CA GLN A 148 25.21 67.64 65.70
C GLN A 148 26.58 68.33 65.50
N THR A 149 27.39 67.78 64.58
CA THR A 149 28.69 68.30 64.18
C THR A 149 28.56 69.71 63.61
N ARG A 150 27.55 69.94 62.73
CA ARG A 150 27.26 71.25 62.16
C ARG A 150 26.89 72.27 63.22
N LEU A 151 26.12 71.85 64.23
CA LEU A 151 25.71 72.71 65.34
C LEU A 151 26.90 73.09 66.26
N VAL A 152 27.79 72.11 66.56
CA VAL A 152 29.04 72.32 67.28
C VAL A 152 29.98 73.28 66.53
N ALA A 153 30.15 73.07 65.19
CA ALA A 153 30.95 73.94 64.36
C ALA A 153 30.38 75.36 64.23
N PHE A 154 29.05 75.45 64.16
CA PHE A 154 28.39 76.78 64.20
C PHE A 154 28.68 77.53 65.52
N ASN A 155 28.53 76.84 66.64
CA ASN A 155 28.83 77.47 68.00
C ASN A 155 30.30 77.84 68.06
N ALA A 156 31.24 76.99 67.57
CA ALA A 156 32.65 77.31 67.52
C ALA A 156 32.98 78.54 66.66
N SER A 157 32.30 78.63 65.44
CA SER A 157 32.46 79.81 64.56
C SER A 157 31.98 81.10 65.20
N VAL A 158 30.85 81.03 65.93
CA VAL A 158 30.36 82.20 66.69
C VAL A 158 31.36 82.61 67.76
N GLU A 159 31.89 81.68 68.55
CA GLU A 159 32.83 82.00 69.62
C GLU A 159 34.20 82.49 69.08
N ALA A 160 34.66 81.91 67.97
CA ALA A 160 35.85 82.40 67.27
C ALA A 160 35.70 83.85 66.75
N LYS A 161 34.53 84.23 66.25
CA LYS A 161 34.21 85.61 65.87
C LYS A 161 34.16 86.53 67.07
N ARG A 162 33.75 86.03 68.21
CA ARG A 162 33.69 86.79 69.47
C ARG A 162 35.08 87.09 70.03
N ALA A 163 36.05 86.18 69.76
CA ALA A 163 37.44 86.36 70.17
C ALA A 163 38.27 87.35 69.31
N GLY A 164 37.66 87.92 68.25
CA GLY A 164 38.27 88.94 67.39
C GLY A 164 39.48 88.42 66.59
N GLU A 165 40.58 89.17 66.51
CA GLU A 165 41.80 88.80 65.75
C GLU A 165 42.44 87.51 66.26
N ALA A 166 42.39 87.19 67.56
CA ALA A 166 42.94 85.99 68.17
C ALA A 166 42.17 84.70 67.70
N GLY A 167 40.92 84.83 67.33
CA GLY A 167 40.04 83.71 66.89
C GLY A 167 40.03 83.40 65.40
N ARG A 168 40.72 84.22 64.62
CA ARG A 168 40.62 84.13 63.12
C ARG A 168 40.95 82.78 62.53
N GLY A 169 42.02 82.11 62.97
CA GLY A 169 42.37 80.76 62.56
C GLY A 169 41.35 79.69 62.92
N PHE A 170 40.78 79.84 64.17
CA PHE A 170 39.70 78.95 64.62
C PHE A 170 38.38 79.11 63.82
N SER A 171 38.07 80.34 63.42
CA SER A 171 36.87 80.61 62.59
C SER A 171 36.94 79.92 61.27
N VAL A 172 38.10 79.86 60.57
CA VAL A 172 38.29 79.20 59.31
C VAL A 172 38.11 77.65 59.44
N VAL A 173 38.67 77.06 60.51
CA VAL A 173 38.50 75.62 60.80
C VAL A 173 37.05 75.30 61.11
N ALA A 174 36.37 76.12 61.93
CA ALA A 174 34.97 75.94 62.28
C ALA A 174 34.04 76.01 61.02
N GLU A 175 34.29 76.95 60.09
CA GLU A 175 33.53 77.07 58.87
C GLU A 175 33.81 75.86 58.00
N ALA A 176 35.06 75.37 57.85
CA ALA A 176 35.38 74.18 57.11
C ALA A 176 34.72 72.87 57.65
N VAL A 177 34.65 72.76 59.02
CA VAL A 177 33.94 71.62 59.67
C VAL A 177 32.43 71.73 59.43
N LYS A 178 31.86 72.93 59.49
CA LYS A 178 30.44 73.17 59.22
C LYS A 178 30.09 72.76 57.76
N ASP A 179 30.92 73.15 56.77
CA ASP A 179 30.72 72.76 55.36
C ASP A 179 30.90 71.25 55.12
N LEU A 180 31.88 70.64 55.83
CA LEU A 180 32.05 69.18 55.77
C LEU A 180 30.82 68.46 56.34
N ALA A 181 30.29 68.92 57.47
CA ALA A 181 29.08 68.36 58.06
C ALA A 181 27.86 68.48 57.14
N ALA A 182 27.69 69.61 56.46
CA ALA A 182 26.64 69.80 55.46
C ALA A 182 26.78 68.81 54.32
N ARG A 183 27.99 68.62 53.81
CA ARG A 183 28.25 67.59 52.70
C ARG A 183 27.96 66.17 53.15
N VAL A 184 28.30 65.83 54.42
CA VAL A 184 27.96 64.48 54.98
C VAL A 184 26.45 64.30 55.09
N GLU A 185 25.74 65.32 55.57
CA GLU A 185 24.27 65.35 55.66
C GLU A 185 23.63 65.09 54.25
N ASP A 186 24.10 65.83 53.22
CA ASP A 186 23.57 65.65 51.83
C ASP A 186 23.90 64.27 51.27
N ALA A 187 25.10 63.76 51.48
CA ALA A 187 25.48 62.41 51.06
C ALA A 187 24.61 61.34 51.74
N SER A 188 24.36 61.48 53.06
CA SER A 188 23.47 60.56 53.78
C SER A 188 22.03 60.62 53.33
N ARG A 189 21.51 61.77 52.93
CA ARG A 189 20.18 61.92 52.30
C ARG A 189 20.12 61.20 50.94
N GLN A 190 21.17 61.36 50.12
CA GLN A 190 21.26 60.65 48.82
C GLN A 190 21.28 59.14 49.00
N ILE A 191 22.01 58.62 50.00
CA ILE A 191 22.00 57.19 50.35
C ILE A 191 20.58 56.75 50.68
N MET A 192 19.86 57.42 51.56
CA MET A 192 18.49 57.09 51.95
C MET A 192 17.54 57.11 50.75
N GLN A 193 17.67 58.08 49.87
CA GLN A 193 16.86 58.14 48.62
C GLN A 193 17.13 57.01 47.68
N THR A 194 18.41 56.64 47.49
CA THR A 194 18.81 55.48 46.66
C THR A 194 18.28 54.20 47.25
N VAL A 195 18.39 53.95 48.55
CA VAL A 195 17.88 52.80 49.27
C VAL A 195 16.36 52.71 49.13
N SER A 196 15.61 53.78 49.32
CA SER A 196 14.16 53.82 49.15
C SER A 196 13.74 53.41 47.69
N THR A 197 14.52 53.89 46.72
CA THR A 197 14.29 53.50 45.32
C THR A 197 14.52 52.03 45.10
N LEU A 198 15.58 51.45 45.72
CA LEU A 198 15.89 50.00 45.64
C LEU A 198 14.82 49.17 46.37
N GLU A 199 14.35 49.58 47.55
CA GLU A 199 13.27 48.92 48.30
C GLU A 199 12.00 48.86 47.43
N THR A 200 11.62 49.97 46.81
CA THR A 200 10.44 50.00 45.86
C THR A 200 10.58 49.04 44.70
N ARG A 201 11.77 48.98 44.08
CA ARG A 201 12.01 48.05 42.97
C ARG A 201 12.01 46.61 43.41
N LEU A 202 12.62 46.28 44.58
CA LEU A 202 12.61 44.90 45.10
C LEU A 202 11.21 44.44 45.48
N THR A 203 10.40 45.33 46.09
CA THR A 203 9.00 45.01 46.39
C THR A 203 8.17 44.80 45.12
N GLY A 204 8.40 45.63 44.09
CA GLY A 204 7.75 45.44 42.79
C GLY A 204 8.12 44.11 42.15
N LEU A 205 9.40 43.74 42.09
CA LEU A 205 9.86 42.46 41.56
C LEU A 205 9.35 41.25 42.38
N SER A 206 9.30 41.38 43.69
CA SER A 206 8.74 40.34 44.57
C SER A 206 7.25 40.13 44.29
N GLY A 207 6.49 41.22 44.09
CA GLY A 207 5.07 41.14 43.72
C GLY A 207 4.83 40.48 42.35
N GLU A 208 5.65 40.78 41.35
CA GLU A 208 5.54 40.12 40.02
C GLU A 208 5.80 38.60 40.09
N ILE A 209 6.61 38.16 41.05
CA ILE A 209 6.94 36.75 41.24
C ILE A 209 5.92 36.04 42.13
N ASP A 210 5.47 36.65 43.25
CA ASP A 210 4.81 35.94 44.35
C ASP A 210 3.56 36.66 44.89
N ASP A 211 2.82 37.39 44.07
CA ASP A 211 1.55 37.97 44.53
C ASP A 211 0.51 36.88 44.75
N ASP A 212 0.40 36.43 45.99
CA ASP A 212 -0.21 35.18 46.44
C ASP A 212 -1.75 35.22 46.40
N ALA A 213 -2.39 36.32 46.04
CA ALA A 213 -3.79 36.39 46.42
C ALA A 213 -4.79 36.66 45.29
N ARG A 214 -4.44 37.23 44.13
CA ARG A 214 -5.49 37.64 43.17
C ARG A 214 -5.12 37.79 41.71
N ASP A 215 -3.88 37.59 41.29
CA ASP A 215 -3.53 37.84 39.92
C ASP A 215 -3.03 36.53 39.23
N GLU A 216 -3.84 36.03 38.27
CA GLU A 216 -3.48 34.90 37.42
C GLU A 216 -2.25 35.17 36.54
N GLY A 217 -1.71 36.39 36.58
CA GLY A 217 -0.58 36.90 35.84
C GLY A 217 0.80 36.65 36.46
N THR A 218 0.87 36.19 37.71
CA THR A 218 2.16 35.99 38.38
C THR A 218 2.98 34.84 37.79
N PHE A 219 4.31 34.98 37.87
CA PHE A 219 5.23 33.95 37.33
C PHE A 219 5.01 32.58 38.02
N ARG A 220 4.73 32.56 39.32
CA ARG A 220 4.43 31.33 40.06
C ARG A 220 3.13 30.67 39.60
N ALA A 221 2.09 31.45 39.32
CA ALA A 221 0.84 30.92 38.76
C ALA A 221 1.04 30.35 37.36
N ALA A 222 1.90 30.98 36.53
CA ALA A 222 2.26 30.47 35.21
C ALA A 222 3.01 29.13 35.28
N LEU A 223 3.97 29.00 36.21
CA LEU A 223 4.69 27.74 36.44
C LEU A 223 3.73 26.64 36.87
N LYS A 224 2.82 26.89 37.80
CA LYS A 224 1.83 25.91 38.28
C LYS A 224 0.87 25.47 37.16
N ARG A 225 0.44 26.38 36.30
CA ARG A 225 -0.37 26.04 35.10
C ARG A 225 0.43 25.18 34.14
N SER A 226 1.70 25.52 33.86
CA SER A 226 2.55 24.72 32.97
C SER A 226 2.81 23.32 33.52
N GLU A 227 2.96 23.16 34.83
CA GLU A 227 3.08 21.87 35.51
C GLU A 227 1.80 21.02 35.32
N ALA A 228 0.63 21.62 35.54
CA ALA A 228 -0.66 20.94 35.31
C ALA A 228 -0.83 20.53 33.84
N GLN A 229 -0.53 21.42 32.91
CA GLN A 229 -0.58 21.11 31.47
C GLN A 229 0.38 19.98 31.06
N ALA A 230 1.60 19.97 31.61
CA ALA A 230 2.53 18.89 31.37
C ALA A 230 1.99 17.53 31.90
N GLY A 231 1.30 17.57 33.06
CA GLY A 231 0.58 16.38 33.58
C GLY A 231 -0.52 15.89 32.68
N GLU A 232 -1.33 16.77 32.11
CA GLU A 232 -2.38 16.43 31.15
C GLU A 232 -1.79 15.81 29.87
N VAL A 233 -0.66 16.33 29.40
CA VAL A 233 0.04 15.77 28.21
C VAL A 233 0.55 14.35 28.49
N VAL A 234 1.11 14.10 29.69
CA VAL A 234 1.52 12.72 30.08
C VAL A 234 0.32 11.79 30.08
N GLN A 235 -0.80 12.19 30.67
CA GLN A 235 -2.00 11.37 30.71
C GLN A 235 -2.56 11.11 29.31
N ALA A 236 -2.71 12.14 28.51
CA ALA A 236 -3.16 12.00 27.11
C ALA A 236 -2.25 11.09 26.29
N SER A 237 -0.93 11.15 26.51
CA SER A 237 0.04 10.28 25.86
C SER A 237 -0.14 8.80 26.23
N LEU A 238 -0.42 8.52 27.51
CA LEU A 238 -0.71 7.16 27.99
C LEU A 238 -2.03 6.61 27.40
N ASP A 239 -3.06 7.46 27.37
CA ASP A 239 -4.36 7.07 26.81
C ASP A 239 -4.26 6.83 25.30
N ASN A 240 -3.47 7.62 24.58
CA ASN A 240 -3.16 7.39 23.17
C ASN A 240 -2.43 6.05 22.95
N VAL A 241 -1.47 5.69 23.80
CA VAL A 241 -0.79 4.38 23.70
C VAL A 241 -1.79 3.25 23.85
N ARG A 242 -2.70 3.30 24.83
CA ARG A 242 -3.76 2.29 25.01
C ARG A 242 -4.68 2.22 23.79
N CYS A 243 -5.12 3.38 23.30
CA CYS A 243 -5.95 3.43 22.09
C CYS A 243 -5.23 2.79 20.89
N CYS A 244 -3.93 3.05 20.71
CA CYS A 244 -3.14 2.42 19.65
C CYS A 244 -3.04 0.89 19.82
N GLU A 245 -2.92 0.38 21.05
CA GLU A 245 -2.92 -1.05 21.36
C GLU A 245 -4.26 -1.70 21.00
N ASP A 246 -5.39 -1.07 21.33
CA ASP A 246 -6.74 -1.54 20.98
C ASP A 246 -6.96 -1.54 19.45
N VAL A 247 -6.49 -0.51 18.76
CA VAL A 247 -6.56 -0.45 17.29
C VAL A 247 -5.67 -1.51 16.67
N LEU A 248 -4.48 -1.75 17.19
CA LEU A 248 -3.58 -2.81 16.72
C LEU A 248 -4.21 -4.20 16.83
N GLU A 249 -4.89 -4.47 17.94
CA GLU A 249 -5.62 -5.73 18.13
C GLU A 249 -6.77 -5.86 17.11
N SER A 250 -7.51 -4.78 16.88
CA SER A 250 -8.57 -4.76 15.86
C SER A 250 -8.03 -5.03 14.46
N VAL A 251 -6.89 -4.43 14.09
CA VAL A 251 -6.23 -4.66 12.80
C VAL A 251 -5.78 -6.12 12.66
N ARG A 252 -5.25 -6.75 13.72
CA ARG A 252 -4.90 -8.18 13.72
C ARG A 252 -6.13 -9.06 13.47
N GLN A 253 -7.24 -8.79 14.14
CA GLN A 253 -8.49 -9.54 13.94
C GLN A 253 -9.01 -9.41 12.51
N ILE A 254 -8.92 -8.21 11.91
CA ILE A 254 -9.28 -7.99 10.51
C ILE A 254 -8.34 -8.77 9.58
N ALA A 255 -7.03 -8.78 9.84
CA ALA A 255 -6.07 -9.53 9.06
C ALA A 255 -6.35 -11.04 9.09
N GLU A 256 -6.64 -11.61 10.26
CA GLU A 256 -7.03 -13.01 10.40
C GLU A 256 -8.35 -13.33 9.68
N ALA A 257 -9.35 -12.45 9.77
CA ALA A 257 -10.61 -12.60 9.05
C ALA A 257 -10.39 -12.54 7.53
N SER A 258 -9.50 -11.67 7.06
CA SER A 258 -9.10 -11.57 5.65
C SER A 258 -8.44 -12.86 5.15
N HIS A 259 -7.55 -13.46 5.93
CA HIS A 259 -6.94 -14.76 5.61
C HIS A 259 -7.99 -15.87 5.51
N ARG A 260 -8.89 -15.99 6.48
CA ARG A 260 -9.98 -16.97 6.43
C ARG A 260 -10.88 -16.77 5.21
N SER A 261 -11.14 -15.52 4.83
CA SER A 261 -11.91 -15.19 3.62
C SER A 261 -11.18 -15.61 2.36
N ALA A 262 -9.86 -15.40 2.28
CA ALA A 262 -9.05 -15.85 1.14
C ALA A 262 -9.09 -17.38 0.96
N ASP A 263 -9.01 -18.14 2.05
CA ASP A 263 -9.14 -19.61 2.03
C ASP A 263 -10.53 -20.07 1.55
N ALA A 264 -11.58 -19.42 2.04
CA ALA A 264 -12.95 -19.69 1.62
C ALA A 264 -13.16 -19.38 0.12
N ILE A 265 -12.63 -18.26 -0.37
CA ILE A 265 -12.63 -17.88 -1.79
C ILE A 265 -11.94 -18.95 -2.63
N ALA A 266 -10.74 -19.39 -2.23
CA ALA A 266 -10.02 -20.45 -2.94
C ALA A 266 -10.80 -21.77 -2.95
N GLY A 267 -11.50 -22.11 -1.87
CA GLY A 267 -12.40 -23.26 -1.78
C GLY A 267 -13.58 -23.16 -2.76
N THR A 268 -14.27 -22.02 -2.76
CA THR A 268 -15.42 -21.76 -3.63
C THR A 268 -15.02 -21.73 -5.09
N ARG A 269 -13.84 -21.18 -5.41
CA ARG A 269 -13.29 -21.19 -6.78
C ARG A 269 -13.08 -22.61 -7.31
N ARG A 270 -12.47 -23.48 -6.51
CA ARG A 270 -12.33 -24.92 -6.88
C ARG A 270 -13.68 -25.59 -7.11
N GLN A 271 -14.72 -25.20 -6.38
CA GLN A 271 -16.06 -25.75 -6.57
C GLN A 271 -16.72 -25.22 -7.85
N ALA A 272 -16.56 -23.93 -8.16
CA ALA A 272 -17.03 -23.33 -9.41
C ALA A 272 -16.34 -23.97 -10.63
N GLU A 273 -15.02 -24.22 -10.54
CA GLU A 273 -14.26 -24.94 -11.59
C GLU A 273 -14.82 -26.36 -11.82
N LYS A 274 -15.19 -27.10 -10.76
CA LYS A 274 -15.82 -28.40 -10.89
C LYS A 274 -17.20 -28.35 -11.55
N PHE A 275 -18.01 -27.33 -11.21
CA PHE A 275 -19.30 -27.15 -11.87
C PHE A 275 -19.14 -26.85 -13.37
N LEU A 276 -18.11 -26.07 -13.70
CA LEU A 276 -17.77 -25.78 -15.10
C LEU A 276 -17.39 -27.06 -15.85
N GLU A 277 -16.50 -27.89 -15.28
CA GLU A 277 -16.09 -29.17 -15.86
C GLU A 277 -17.27 -30.16 -16.03
N LEU A 278 -18.15 -30.24 -15.01
CA LEU A 278 -19.34 -31.09 -15.09
C LEU A 278 -20.32 -30.61 -16.16
N SER A 279 -20.52 -29.32 -16.29
CA SER A 279 -21.34 -28.70 -17.33
C SER A 279 -20.80 -29.03 -18.74
N GLU A 280 -19.50 -28.82 -18.94
CA GLU A 280 -18.81 -29.13 -20.19
C GLU A 280 -18.93 -30.62 -20.53
N SER A 281 -18.72 -31.50 -19.54
CA SER A 281 -18.85 -32.95 -19.71
C SER A 281 -20.27 -33.41 -20.04
N LEU A 282 -21.30 -32.81 -19.41
CA LEU A 282 -22.69 -33.14 -19.72
C LEU A 282 -23.07 -32.77 -21.15
N ILE A 283 -22.64 -31.63 -21.65
CA ILE A 283 -22.88 -31.21 -23.03
C ILE A 283 -22.16 -32.19 -24.00
N GLU A 284 -20.90 -32.52 -23.72
CA GLU A 284 -20.12 -33.45 -24.53
C GLU A 284 -20.80 -34.81 -24.62
N LEU A 285 -21.19 -35.42 -23.50
CA LEU A 285 -21.90 -36.70 -23.44
C LEU A 285 -23.22 -36.68 -24.20
N THR A 286 -23.97 -35.54 -24.10
CA THR A 286 -25.23 -35.38 -24.83
C THR A 286 -25.01 -35.40 -26.34
N VAL A 287 -23.99 -34.66 -26.82
CA VAL A 287 -23.66 -34.63 -28.25
C VAL A 287 -23.11 -35.97 -28.73
N GLU A 288 -22.24 -36.63 -27.95
CA GLU A 288 -21.70 -37.97 -28.27
C GLU A 288 -22.79 -39.05 -28.32
N SER A 289 -23.86 -38.89 -27.55
CA SER A 289 -25.05 -39.76 -27.61
C SER A 289 -25.89 -39.54 -28.88
N GLY A 290 -25.47 -38.70 -29.82
CA GLY A 290 -26.16 -38.42 -31.07
C GLY A 290 -27.35 -37.46 -30.96
N ILE A 291 -27.47 -36.77 -29.85
CA ILE A 291 -28.55 -35.81 -29.62
C ILE A 291 -28.12 -34.42 -30.08
N GLU A 292 -28.97 -33.81 -30.90
CA GLU A 292 -28.72 -32.45 -31.38
C GLU A 292 -28.90 -31.45 -30.25
N THR A 293 -27.90 -30.58 -30.08
CA THR A 293 -27.89 -29.43 -29.18
C THR A 293 -27.76 -28.15 -29.99
N ASP A 294 -27.97 -27.02 -29.39
CA ASP A 294 -27.77 -25.71 -30.04
C ASP A 294 -26.34 -25.53 -30.60
N ASP A 295 -25.37 -26.23 -30.04
CA ASP A 295 -23.95 -26.18 -30.43
C ASP A 295 -23.60 -27.20 -31.52
N SER A 296 -24.42 -28.24 -31.76
CA SER A 296 -24.11 -29.36 -32.72
C SER A 296 -23.77 -28.88 -34.13
N PRO A 297 -24.50 -27.93 -34.75
CA PRO A 297 -24.16 -27.45 -36.09
C PRO A 297 -22.80 -26.76 -36.17
N LEU A 298 -22.35 -26.11 -35.07
CA LEU A 298 -21.05 -25.48 -35.02
C LEU A 298 -19.93 -26.47 -34.71
N ILE A 299 -20.21 -27.51 -33.90
CA ILE A 299 -19.26 -28.58 -33.59
C ILE A 299 -18.80 -29.28 -34.89
N ASP A 300 -19.74 -29.68 -35.77
CA ASP A 300 -19.39 -30.33 -37.01
C ASP A 300 -18.51 -29.43 -37.92
N LYS A 301 -18.85 -28.13 -38.00
CA LYS A 301 -18.05 -27.18 -38.79
C LYS A 301 -16.63 -26.96 -38.24
N VAL A 302 -16.46 -26.97 -36.91
CA VAL A 302 -15.16 -26.83 -36.26
C VAL A 302 -14.31 -28.10 -36.49
N VAL A 303 -14.92 -29.28 -36.38
CA VAL A 303 -14.26 -30.56 -36.69
C VAL A 303 -13.79 -30.61 -38.14
N ASP A 304 -14.67 -30.24 -39.12
CA ASP A 304 -14.32 -30.19 -40.53
C ASP A 304 -13.21 -29.16 -40.81
N ALA A 305 -13.25 -28.00 -40.17
CA ALA A 305 -12.23 -26.98 -40.32
C ALA A 305 -10.88 -27.44 -39.76
N ALA A 306 -10.84 -28.11 -38.61
CA ALA A 306 -9.61 -28.68 -38.03
C ALA A 306 -9.03 -29.77 -38.94
N ALA A 307 -9.87 -30.67 -39.50
CA ALA A 307 -9.45 -31.65 -40.47
C ALA A 307 -8.90 -31.01 -41.75
N ARG A 308 -9.46 -29.87 -42.18
CA ARG A 308 -8.92 -29.10 -43.31
C ARG A 308 -7.54 -28.52 -43.02
N VAL A 309 -7.31 -28.00 -41.83
CA VAL A 309 -5.97 -27.52 -41.39
C VAL A 309 -4.98 -28.68 -41.39
N SER A 310 -5.37 -29.84 -40.87
CA SER A 310 -4.53 -31.06 -40.89
C SER A 310 -4.09 -31.40 -42.30
N ARG A 311 -5.04 -31.47 -43.26
CA ARG A 311 -4.73 -31.73 -44.69
C ARG A 311 -3.80 -30.68 -45.31
N LEU A 312 -4.02 -29.39 -45.06
CA LEU A 312 -3.15 -28.33 -45.56
C LEU A 312 -1.71 -28.46 -45.05
N PHE A 313 -1.54 -28.89 -43.81
CA PHE A 313 -0.21 -29.14 -43.25
C PHE A 313 0.44 -30.39 -43.87
N GLU A 314 -0.33 -31.45 -44.12
CA GLU A 314 0.14 -32.67 -44.79
C GLU A 314 0.53 -32.39 -46.25
N GLU A 315 -0.29 -31.63 -46.98
CA GLU A 315 0.02 -31.19 -48.36
C GLU A 315 1.31 -30.33 -48.39
N ALA A 316 1.51 -29.46 -47.37
CA ALA A 316 2.74 -28.66 -47.31
C ALA A 316 3.99 -29.52 -47.01
N LEU A 317 3.84 -30.59 -46.24
CA LEU A 317 4.90 -31.57 -46.00
C LEU A 317 5.20 -32.39 -47.26
N ASP A 318 4.17 -32.86 -47.97
CA ASP A 318 4.31 -33.63 -49.19
C ASP A 318 4.91 -32.81 -50.34
N GLY A 319 4.56 -31.53 -50.40
CA GLY A 319 5.13 -30.55 -51.32
C GLY A 319 6.52 -30.02 -50.93
N GLY A 320 7.10 -30.47 -49.82
CA GLY A 320 8.41 -30.05 -49.37
C GLY A 320 8.50 -28.60 -48.91
N ALA A 321 7.34 -27.93 -48.66
CA ALA A 321 7.29 -26.56 -48.21
C ALA A 321 7.74 -26.38 -46.73
N ILE A 322 7.68 -27.44 -45.94
CA ILE A 322 8.15 -27.52 -44.56
C ILE A 322 8.55 -28.96 -44.23
N THR A 323 9.41 -29.13 -43.21
CA THR A 323 9.72 -30.46 -42.68
C THR A 323 8.88 -30.76 -41.43
N MET A 324 8.74 -32.05 -41.07
CA MET A 324 8.09 -32.43 -39.80
C MET A 324 8.75 -31.81 -38.61
N ALA A 325 10.09 -31.69 -38.60
CA ALA A 325 10.83 -31.06 -37.49
C ALA A 325 10.51 -29.58 -37.37
N ASP A 326 10.37 -28.88 -38.48
CA ASP A 326 10.07 -27.45 -38.47
C ASP A 326 8.59 -27.18 -38.15
N LEU A 327 7.66 -28.03 -38.62
CA LEU A 327 6.23 -27.90 -38.30
C LEU A 327 5.95 -28.14 -36.80
N PHE A 328 6.77 -28.95 -36.15
CA PHE A 328 6.68 -29.24 -34.71
C PHE A 328 7.78 -28.55 -33.89
N ASP A 329 8.29 -27.42 -34.39
CA ASP A 329 9.29 -26.60 -33.69
C ASP A 329 8.69 -26.00 -32.41
N GLU A 330 9.32 -26.26 -31.26
CA GLU A 330 8.93 -25.74 -29.95
C GLU A 330 9.91 -24.69 -29.43
N ASN A 331 10.80 -24.20 -30.28
CA ASN A 331 11.72 -23.13 -29.95
C ASN A 331 11.05 -21.78 -30.22
N TYR A 332 10.40 -21.23 -29.20
CA TYR A 332 9.72 -19.95 -29.29
C TYR A 332 10.72 -18.81 -29.11
N VAL A 333 11.19 -18.23 -30.22
CA VAL A 333 12.16 -17.15 -30.25
C VAL A 333 11.44 -15.82 -29.95
N PRO A 334 11.78 -15.08 -28.89
CA PRO A 334 11.14 -13.82 -28.59
C PRO A 334 11.34 -12.77 -29.68
N VAL A 335 10.30 -12.02 -30.01
CA VAL A 335 10.38 -10.84 -30.89
C VAL A 335 10.80 -9.64 -30.06
N PRO A 336 11.99 -9.05 -30.32
CA PRO A 336 12.49 -7.94 -29.53
C PRO A 336 11.53 -6.72 -29.55
N GLY A 337 11.34 -6.10 -28.40
CA GLY A 337 10.52 -4.89 -28.26
C GLY A 337 9.02 -5.12 -28.29
N SER A 338 8.54 -6.36 -28.38
CA SER A 338 7.11 -6.65 -28.34
C SER A 338 6.53 -6.55 -26.93
N ASN A 339 5.38 -5.86 -26.81
CA ASN A 339 4.62 -5.73 -25.56
C ASN A 339 3.11 -5.70 -25.86
N PRO A 340 2.30 -6.75 -25.52
CA PRO A 340 2.71 -8.02 -24.86
C PRO A 340 3.73 -8.84 -25.67
N PRO A 341 4.50 -9.73 -25.00
CA PRO A 341 5.53 -10.53 -25.66
C PRO A 341 4.98 -11.35 -26.83
N GLN A 342 5.65 -11.27 -27.98
CA GLN A 342 5.40 -12.13 -29.15
C GLN A 342 6.62 -13.02 -29.41
N PHE A 343 6.38 -14.15 -30.06
CA PHE A 343 7.39 -15.15 -30.37
C PHE A 343 7.30 -15.55 -31.86
N THR A 344 8.36 -16.12 -32.39
CA THR A 344 8.38 -16.71 -33.71
C THR A 344 8.90 -18.14 -33.65
N THR A 345 8.47 -18.98 -34.59
CA THR A 345 8.88 -20.36 -34.78
C THR A 345 9.15 -20.60 -36.26
N ARG A 346 9.72 -21.76 -36.61
CA ARG A 346 10.02 -22.11 -37.99
C ARG A 346 8.78 -22.29 -38.87
N PHE A 347 7.61 -22.57 -38.28
CA PHE A 347 6.36 -22.77 -39.02
C PHE A 347 5.51 -21.49 -39.18
N VAL A 348 5.87 -20.36 -38.61
CA VAL A 348 5.07 -19.12 -38.66
C VAL A 348 4.79 -18.67 -40.09
N ALA A 349 5.80 -18.69 -40.98
CA ALA A 349 5.62 -18.26 -42.35
C ALA A 349 4.64 -19.19 -43.14
N LEU A 350 4.62 -20.47 -42.83
CA LEU A 350 3.67 -21.41 -43.38
C LEU A 350 2.25 -21.16 -42.87
N THR A 351 2.10 -21.01 -41.57
CA THR A 351 0.79 -20.78 -40.93
C THR A 351 0.17 -19.44 -41.36
N ASP A 352 0.96 -18.39 -41.51
CA ASP A 352 0.50 -17.08 -42.03
C ASP A 352 -0.07 -17.18 -43.44
N ARG A 353 0.42 -18.12 -44.24
CA ARG A 353 -0.05 -18.36 -45.62
C ARG A 353 -1.28 -19.28 -45.67
N LEU A 354 -1.31 -20.35 -44.85
CA LEU A 354 -2.33 -21.38 -44.94
C LEU A 354 -3.54 -21.16 -44.03
N LEU A 355 -3.35 -20.75 -42.78
CA LEU A 355 -4.44 -20.72 -41.82
C LEU A 355 -5.54 -19.69 -42.14
N PRO A 356 -5.28 -18.51 -42.72
CA PRO A 356 -6.34 -17.58 -43.09
C PRO A 356 -7.41 -18.15 -44.01
N GLN A 357 -7.05 -19.13 -44.88
CA GLN A 357 -7.98 -19.80 -45.80
C GLN A 357 -9.07 -20.62 -45.08
N VAL A 358 -8.82 -20.98 -43.81
CA VAL A 358 -9.77 -21.72 -42.96
C VAL A 358 -10.35 -20.79 -41.89
N GLN A 359 -9.52 -20.00 -41.28
CA GLN A 359 -9.89 -19.16 -40.12
C GLN A 359 -10.83 -18.00 -40.49
N GLU A 360 -10.62 -17.32 -41.62
CA GLU A 360 -11.45 -16.19 -42.02
C GLU A 360 -12.87 -16.59 -42.43
N PRO A 361 -13.08 -17.65 -43.25
CA PRO A 361 -14.42 -18.13 -43.59
C PRO A 361 -15.22 -18.59 -42.37
N MET A 362 -14.56 -19.13 -41.31
CA MET A 362 -15.26 -19.54 -40.10
C MET A 362 -15.96 -18.38 -39.41
N LEU A 363 -15.45 -17.15 -39.50
CA LEU A 363 -16.10 -15.97 -38.94
C LEU A 363 -17.44 -15.62 -39.61
N GLN A 364 -17.67 -16.13 -40.82
CA GLN A 364 -18.90 -15.87 -41.58
C GLN A 364 -19.99 -16.96 -41.34
N VAL A 365 -19.64 -18.03 -40.61
CA VAL A 365 -20.60 -19.11 -40.29
C VAL A 365 -21.71 -18.64 -39.38
N SER A 366 -21.41 -17.75 -38.43
CA SER A 366 -22.40 -17.16 -37.54
C SER A 366 -21.90 -15.78 -37.05
N PRO A 367 -22.82 -14.81 -36.91
CA PRO A 367 -22.47 -13.50 -36.35
C PRO A 367 -22.03 -13.57 -34.90
N LYS A 368 -22.32 -14.66 -34.20
CA LYS A 368 -21.87 -14.90 -32.80
C LYS A 368 -20.39 -15.24 -32.74
N ILE A 369 -19.76 -15.73 -33.81
CA ILE A 369 -18.35 -16.14 -33.81
C ILE A 369 -17.45 -14.90 -33.71
N ARG A 370 -16.60 -14.89 -32.70
CA ARG A 370 -15.68 -13.79 -32.41
C ARG A 370 -14.25 -14.07 -32.85
N LEU A 371 -13.85 -15.32 -32.90
CA LEU A 371 -12.53 -15.71 -33.40
C LEU A 371 -12.53 -17.17 -33.90
N CYS A 372 -11.60 -17.44 -34.82
CA CYS A 372 -11.15 -18.76 -35.19
C CYS A 372 -9.65 -18.72 -35.32
N CYS A 373 -8.92 -19.58 -34.62
CA CYS A 373 -7.46 -19.64 -34.67
C CYS A 373 -6.95 -21.05 -34.38
N ALA A 374 -5.76 -21.36 -34.90
CA ALA A 374 -5.06 -22.58 -34.57
C ALA A 374 -3.97 -22.29 -33.53
N VAL A 375 -3.84 -23.19 -32.57
CA VAL A 375 -2.78 -23.14 -31.56
C VAL A 375 -2.01 -24.44 -31.55
N ASP A 376 -0.70 -24.40 -31.34
CA ASP A 376 0.06 -25.60 -31.13
C ASP A 376 -0.20 -26.23 -29.75
N ARG A 377 0.36 -27.41 -29.47
CA ARG A 377 0.12 -28.16 -28.23
C ARG A 377 0.59 -27.43 -26.94
N ASN A 378 1.37 -26.37 -27.05
CA ASN A 378 1.83 -25.55 -25.94
C ASN A 378 1.06 -24.23 -25.80
N GLY A 379 -0.01 -24.04 -26.60
CA GLY A 379 -0.84 -22.83 -26.57
C GLY A 379 -0.27 -21.67 -27.39
N TYR A 380 0.79 -21.91 -28.18
CA TYR A 380 1.32 -20.88 -29.06
C TYR A 380 0.40 -20.70 -30.28
N LEU A 381 0.00 -19.47 -30.52
CA LEU A 381 -0.89 -19.01 -31.57
C LEU A 381 -0.08 -18.29 -32.65
N PRO A 382 0.38 -18.99 -33.70
CA PRO A 382 1.25 -18.38 -34.72
C PRO A 382 0.52 -17.31 -35.53
N THR A 383 -0.71 -17.60 -35.97
CA THR A 383 -1.51 -16.77 -36.87
C THR A 383 -2.93 -16.64 -36.33
N HIS A 384 -3.40 -15.42 -36.17
CA HIS A 384 -4.76 -15.13 -35.75
C HIS A 384 -5.60 -14.59 -36.92
N ASN A 385 -6.91 -14.37 -36.72
CA ASN A 385 -7.74 -13.62 -37.66
C ASN A 385 -7.13 -12.22 -37.95
N ALA A 386 -7.27 -11.73 -39.13
CA ALA A 386 -6.66 -10.46 -39.59
C ALA A 386 -6.92 -9.29 -38.64
N ARG A 387 -8.15 -9.22 -38.08
CA ARG A 387 -8.53 -8.18 -37.13
C ARG A 387 -7.74 -8.19 -35.79
N TYR A 388 -7.12 -9.34 -35.45
CA TYR A 388 -6.32 -9.55 -34.23
C TYR A 388 -4.83 -9.80 -34.54
N SER A 389 -4.42 -9.65 -35.78
CA SER A 389 -3.03 -9.80 -36.26
C SER A 389 -2.41 -8.48 -36.68
N ARG A 390 -2.80 -7.36 -36.01
CA ARG A 390 -2.27 -6.06 -36.30
C ARG A 390 -0.82 -5.92 -35.83
N PRO A 391 0.03 -5.13 -36.51
CA PRO A 391 1.35 -4.78 -35.99
C PRO A 391 1.22 -4.06 -34.62
N GLN A 392 2.14 -4.34 -33.70
CA GLN A 392 2.16 -3.66 -32.40
C GLN A 392 2.56 -2.19 -32.58
N GLY A 393 1.86 -1.32 -31.81
CA GLY A 393 2.16 0.09 -31.64
C GLY A 393 2.77 0.38 -30.26
N PRO A 394 2.88 1.65 -29.88
CA PRO A 394 3.45 2.08 -28.60
C PRO A 394 2.51 1.82 -27.40
N ASP A 395 1.22 1.60 -27.62
CA ASP A 395 0.22 1.37 -26.56
C ASP A 395 0.06 -0.13 -26.25
N PRO A 396 0.53 -0.61 -25.08
CA PRO A 396 0.43 -2.02 -24.72
C PRO A 396 -1.02 -2.49 -24.53
N VAL A 397 -1.93 -1.62 -24.12
CA VAL A 397 -3.35 -1.97 -23.93
C VAL A 397 -4.02 -2.22 -25.28
N TRP A 398 -3.77 -1.35 -26.23
CA TRP A 398 -4.24 -1.53 -27.61
C TRP A 398 -3.63 -2.78 -28.24
N ASN A 399 -2.32 -3.01 -28.05
CA ASN A 399 -1.62 -4.20 -28.55
C ASN A 399 -2.24 -5.49 -27.96
N ALA A 400 -2.55 -5.51 -26.68
CA ALA A 400 -3.18 -6.67 -26.02
C ALA A 400 -4.52 -7.06 -26.67
N ALA A 401 -5.28 -6.08 -27.15
CA ALA A 401 -6.58 -6.28 -27.79
C ALA A 401 -6.46 -6.66 -29.28
N HIS A 402 -5.51 -6.09 -30.03
CA HIS A 402 -5.47 -6.15 -31.49
C HIS A 402 -4.28 -6.95 -32.08
N CYS A 403 -3.25 -7.23 -31.28
CA CYS A 403 -2.03 -7.93 -31.71
C CYS A 403 -1.89 -9.25 -30.95
N ARG A 404 -2.79 -10.20 -31.23
CA ARG A 404 -2.91 -11.46 -30.48
C ARG A 404 -2.19 -12.64 -31.15
N ASN A 405 -1.76 -12.50 -32.39
CA ASN A 405 -0.93 -13.49 -33.09
C ASN A 405 0.47 -13.58 -32.48
N ARG A 406 1.14 -14.68 -32.68
CA ARG A 406 2.52 -14.94 -32.18
C ARG A 406 2.67 -14.90 -30.67
N ARG A 407 1.56 -15.13 -29.92
CA ARG A 407 1.54 -15.17 -28.46
C ARG A 407 1.27 -16.59 -27.97
N ILE A 408 1.68 -16.83 -26.71
CA ILE A 408 1.39 -18.06 -25.99
C ILE A 408 0.20 -17.79 -25.08
N PHE A 409 -0.83 -18.65 -25.15
CA PHE A 409 -2.01 -18.64 -24.29
C PHE A 409 -1.99 -19.92 -23.46
N ASP A 410 -1.42 -19.82 -22.28
CA ASP A 410 -1.20 -20.90 -21.34
C ASP A 410 -2.23 -20.93 -20.19
N ASP A 411 -3.30 -20.13 -20.31
CA ASP A 411 -4.46 -20.21 -19.44
C ASP A 411 -5.21 -21.55 -19.57
N ARG A 412 -6.14 -21.81 -18.63
CA ARG A 412 -6.93 -23.05 -18.59
C ARG A 412 -7.54 -23.38 -19.95
N THR A 413 -8.25 -22.44 -20.55
CA THR A 413 -8.99 -22.65 -21.82
C THR A 413 -8.04 -22.83 -22.98
N GLY A 414 -6.97 -22.04 -23.06
CA GLY A 414 -5.95 -22.10 -24.09
C GLY A 414 -5.24 -23.43 -24.12
N LEU A 415 -4.73 -23.90 -22.98
CA LEU A 415 -4.01 -25.18 -22.90
C LEU A 415 -4.94 -26.39 -23.06
N ALA A 416 -6.16 -26.35 -22.55
CA ALA A 416 -7.11 -27.43 -22.73
C ALA A 416 -7.46 -27.60 -24.22
N SER A 417 -7.72 -26.52 -24.96
CA SER A 417 -7.94 -26.53 -26.40
C SER A 417 -6.71 -27.02 -27.19
N ALA A 418 -5.52 -26.56 -26.81
CA ALA A 418 -4.24 -26.91 -27.43
C ALA A 418 -3.91 -28.41 -27.29
N ARG A 419 -4.30 -29.04 -26.20
CA ARG A 419 -4.01 -30.42 -25.83
C ARG A 419 -5.17 -31.38 -26.05
N ASN A 420 -6.31 -30.87 -26.51
CA ASN A 420 -7.48 -31.70 -26.78
C ASN A 420 -7.15 -32.75 -27.83
N ARG A 421 -7.46 -34.01 -27.53
CA ARG A 421 -7.33 -35.16 -28.44
C ARG A 421 -8.69 -35.83 -28.76
N ARG A 422 -9.77 -35.35 -28.10
CA ARG A 422 -11.14 -35.80 -28.39
C ARG A 422 -11.63 -35.15 -29.68
N ARG A 423 -12.68 -35.69 -30.26
CA ARG A 423 -13.30 -35.16 -31.48
C ARG A 423 -13.54 -33.66 -31.38
N PHE A 424 -14.05 -33.20 -30.23
CA PHE A 424 -14.18 -31.81 -29.92
C PHE A 424 -14.04 -31.61 -28.39
N LEU A 425 -13.85 -30.37 -27.95
CA LEU A 425 -13.93 -29.94 -26.58
C LEU A 425 -14.71 -28.61 -26.56
N LEU A 426 -15.79 -28.58 -25.80
CA LEU A 426 -16.56 -27.34 -25.54
C LEU A 426 -16.21 -26.80 -24.18
N GLN A 427 -15.83 -25.53 -24.11
CA GLN A 427 -15.50 -24.86 -22.89
C GLN A 427 -16.31 -23.57 -22.76
N THR A 428 -16.57 -23.16 -21.51
CA THR A 428 -17.16 -21.86 -21.18
C THR A 428 -16.18 -21.02 -20.39
N TYR A 429 -16.01 -19.76 -20.78
CA TYR A 429 -15.13 -18.85 -20.08
C TYR A 429 -15.59 -17.40 -20.14
N ARG A 430 -15.12 -16.60 -19.19
CA ARG A 430 -15.30 -15.15 -19.13
C ARG A 430 -14.13 -14.47 -19.84
N ARG A 431 -14.41 -13.70 -20.89
CA ARG A 431 -13.41 -12.91 -21.59
C ARG A 431 -13.41 -11.48 -21.11
N ASP A 432 -12.24 -10.98 -20.70
CA ASP A 432 -12.03 -9.57 -20.44
C ASP A 432 -11.92 -8.79 -21.77
N MET A 433 -12.78 -7.81 -21.94
CA MET A 433 -12.80 -6.90 -23.10
C MET A 433 -12.08 -5.58 -22.82
N GLY A 434 -11.51 -5.42 -21.62
CA GLY A 434 -10.91 -4.18 -21.14
C GLY A 434 -11.95 -3.24 -20.47
N ALA A 435 -11.43 -2.27 -19.68
CA ALA A 435 -12.25 -1.30 -18.93
C ALA A 435 -13.33 -1.91 -18.03
N GLY A 436 -13.09 -3.11 -17.46
CA GLY A 436 -14.04 -3.80 -16.58
C GLY A 436 -15.26 -4.40 -17.30
N LYS A 437 -15.23 -4.49 -18.61
CA LYS A 437 -16.29 -5.16 -19.41
C LYS A 437 -15.90 -6.60 -19.66
N PHE A 438 -16.80 -7.52 -19.29
CA PHE A 438 -16.64 -8.95 -19.48
C PHE A 438 -17.74 -9.48 -20.37
N VAL A 439 -17.39 -10.47 -21.21
CA VAL A 439 -18.34 -11.20 -22.06
C VAL A 439 -18.13 -12.69 -21.81
N TYR A 440 -19.27 -13.40 -21.61
CA TYR A 440 -19.23 -14.85 -21.49
C TYR A 440 -19.26 -15.47 -22.87
N MET A 441 -18.32 -16.39 -23.08
CA MET A 441 -18.10 -17.02 -24.37
C MET A 441 -18.04 -18.53 -24.22
N LYS A 442 -18.51 -19.21 -25.23
CA LYS A 442 -18.20 -20.61 -25.48
C LYS A 442 -17.00 -20.72 -26.42
N GLU A 443 -16.19 -21.72 -26.21
CA GLU A 443 -15.10 -22.09 -27.11
C GLU A 443 -15.18 -23.55 -27.48
N LEU A 444 -15.29 -23.81 -28.79
CA LEU A 444 -15.15 -25.13 -29.38
C LEU A 444 -13.73 -25.29 -29.89
N SER A 445 -13.12 -26.42 -29.56
CA SER A 445 -11.84 -26.80 -30.15
C SER A 445 -11.89 -28.25 -30.70
N SER A 446 -11.15 -28.46 -31.78
CA SER A 446 -10.97 -29.78 -32.38
C SER A 446 -9.48 -30.02 -32.69
N PRO A 447 -8.97 -31.25 -32.52
CA PRO A 447 -7.55 -31.55 -32.69
C PRO A 447 -7.09 -31.39 -34.13
N ILE A 448 -5.90 -30.82 -34.29
CA ILE A 448 -5.16 -30.83 -35.56
C ILE A 448 -4.11 -31.95 -35.47
N VAL A 449 -4.29 -32.97 -36.32
CA VAL A 449 -3.41 -34.14 -36.34
C VAL A 449 -2.74 -34.22 -37.71
N VAL A 450 -1.41 -34.35 -37.73
CA VAL A 450 -0.61 -34.36 -38.94
C VAL A 450 0.22 -35.65 -38.96
N ARG A 451 -0.03 -36.50 -39.94
CA ARG A 451 0.62 -37.84 -40.06
C ARG A 451 0.54 -38.61 -38.73
N GLY A 452 -0.63 -38.65 -38.10
CA GLY A 452 -0.89 -39.37 -36.87
C GLY A 452 -0.32 -38.66 -35.61
N ARG A 453 0.39 -37.53 -35.74
CA ARG A 453 0.95 -36.81 -34.63
C ARG A 453 0.10 -35.57 -34.29
N HIS A 454 -0.29 -35.42 -33.05
CA HIS A 454 -1.04 -34.25 -32.56
C HIS A 454 -0.18 -32.99 -32.62
N TRP A 455 -0.58 -32.03 -33.45
CA TRP A 455 0.08 -30.72 -33.58
C TRP A 455 -0.42 -29.72 -32.58
N GLY A 456 -1.75 -29.66 -32.38
CA GLY A 456 -2.43 -28.73 -31.52
C GLY A 456 -3.94 -28.76 -31.75
N GLY A 457 -4.63 -27.61 -31.64
CA GLY A 457 -6.07 -27.50 -31.79
C GLY A 457 -6.51 -26.30 -32.63
N LEU A 458 -7.59 -26.46 -33.40
CA LEU A 458 -8.34 -25.34 -33.97
C LEU A 458 -9.36 -24.88 -32.92
N ARG A 459 -9.42 -23.61 -32.66
CA ARG A 459 -10.27 -22.99 -31.65
C ARG A 459 -11.25 -22.02 -32.32
N VAL A 460 -12.52 -22.10 -31.94
CA VAL A 460 -13.57 -21.13 -32.34
C VAL A 460 -14.29 -20.66 -31.12
N ALA A 461 -14.19 -19.36 -30.82
CA ALA A 461 -14.92 -18.76 -29.71
C ALA A 461 -16.12 -17.95 -30.21
N TYR A 462 -17.27 -18.10 -29.53
CA TYR A 462 -18.54 -17.50 -29.90
C TYR A 462 -19.34 -17.09 -28.65
N GLU A 463 -20.23 -16.14 -28.84
CA GLU A 463 -21.15 -15.67 -27.77
C GLU A 463 -22.33 -16.64 -27.61
N PHE A 464 -22.91 -16.67 -26.42
CA PHE A 464 -24.08 -17.49 -26.06
C PHE A 464 -25.32 -17.21 -26.93
#